data_41e19114f29c1ceb47d5ea271c979e95
#
_entry.id   41e19114f29c1ceb47d5ea271c979e95
#
_cell.length_a   1.000
_cell.length_b   1.000
_cell.length_c   1.000
_cell.angle_alpha   90.00
_cell.angle_beta   90.00
_cell.angle_gamma   90.00
#
_symmetry.space_group_name_H-M   'P 1'
#
loop_
_entity.id
_entity.type
_entity.pdbx_description
1 polymer ?
#
loop_
_entity_poly.entity_id
_entity_poly.type
_entity_poly.pdbx_seq_one_letter_code
_entity_poly.pdbx_strand_id
1 'polypeptide(L)'
;MNGKTAVVGLSGGVDSSVAALLLKQQGYNVIGLFMLNWEEEGENGACTAEQDFADVQRVCAALDIPYYSVNFAKQYYDRVFEYFLREYKAGRTPNPDVLCNREIKFGPFKEYAESMGADVIATGHYCGISHSGGRHALLKAKDAGKDQTYFLNQVRESQLEKVAFPLADLTKAEVRAIAEEYGL
;
A
#
# COMPACT_ATOMS: atom_id res chain seq x y z
N MET A 1 -5.22 12.49 -21.64
CA MET A 1 -4.64 11.34 -20.97
C MET A 1 -3.29 11.75 -20.43
N ASN A 2 -3.02 11.48 -19.16
CA ASN A 2 -1.83 11.93 -18.45
C ASN A 2 -0.55 11.22 -18.95
N GLY A 3 -0.68 10.03 -19.55
CA GLY A 3 0.44 9.20 -20.06
C GLY A 3 1.40 8.67 -18.98
N LYS A 4 1.20 9.07 -17.71
CA LYS A 4 2.02 8.64 -16.59
C LYS A 4 1.55 7.30 -16.04
N THR A 5 2.49 6.51 -15.55
CA THR A 5 2.23 5.20 -14.94
C THR A 5 2.16 5.33 -13.43
N ALA A 6 1.08 4.80 -12.84
CA ALA A 6 0.93 4.68 -11.39
C ALA A 6 0.96 3.20 -11.00
N VAL A 7 1.87 2.81 -10.11
CA VAL A 7 1.89 1.47 -9.52
C VAL A 7 1.23 1.54 -8.15
N VAL A 8 0.18 0.76 -7.94
CA VAL A 8 -0.62 0.77 -6.72
C VAL A 8 -0.41 -0.53 -5.95
N GLY A 9 0.00 -0.41 -4.68
CA GLY A 9 0.05 -1.54 -3.77
C GLY A 9 -1.36 -2.03 -3.44
N LEU A 10 -1.72 -3.20 -3.96
CA LEU A 10 -3.02 -3.83 -3.76
C LEU A 10 -2.93 -4.94 -2.70
N SER A 11 -3.86 -4.93 -1.75
CA SER A 11 -4.01 -5.96 -0.71
C SER A 11 -5.28 -6.80 -0.86
N GLY A 12 -6.06 -6.58 -1.92
CA GLY A 12 -7.40 -7.16 -2.07
C GLY A 12 -8.49 -6.42 -1.28
N GLY A 13 -8.12 -5.53 -0.37
CA GLY A 13 -9.09 -4.77 0.43
C GLY A 13 -9.60 -3.50 -0.28
N VAL A 14 -10.77 -3.04 0.16
CA VAL A 14 -11.53 -1.89 -0.38
C VAL A 14 -10.66 -0.63 -0.53
N ASP A 15 -9.83 -0.30 0.44
CA ASP A 15 -9.07 0.96 0.44
C ASP A 15 -8.06 1.01 -0.72
N SER A 16 -7.29 -0.06 -0.92
CA SER A 16 -6.33 -0.13 -2.02
C SER A 16 -7.03 -0.19 -3.39
N SER A 17 -8.19 -0.83 -3.47
CA SER A 17 -8.99 -0.92 -4.69
C SER A 17 -9.53 0.45 -5.12
N VAL A 18 -10.07 1.22 -4.18
CA VAL A 18 -10.55 2.59 -4.44
C VAL A 18 -9.37 3.52 -4.78
N ALA A 19 -8.22 3.36 -4.14
CA ALA A 19 -7.03 4.13 -4.50
C ALA A 19 -6.62 3.91 -5.97
N ALA A 20 -6.68 2.66 -6.45
CA ALA A 20 -6.41 2.33 -7.85
C ALA A 20 -7.46 2.93 -8.80
N LEU A 21 -8.75 2.83 -8.47
CA LEU A 21 -9.84 3.42 -9.23
C LEU A 21 -9.66 4.92 -9.40
N LEU A 22 -9.38 5.64 -8.31
CA LEU A 22 -9.23 7.10 -8.33
C LEU A 22 -8.07 7.54 -9.23
N LEU A 23 -6.94 6.84 -9.21
CA LEU A 23 -5.83 7.12 -10.12
C LEU A 23 -6.17 6.82 -11.57
N LYS A 24 -6.92 5.73 -11.85
CA LYS A 24 -7.42 5.44 -13.20
C LYS A 24 -8.34 6.54 -13.70
N GLN A 25 -9.26 7.04 -12.86
CA GLN A 25 -10.14 8.18 -13.18
C GLN A 25 -9.37 9.48 -13.44
N GLN A 26 -8.22 9.68 -12.79
CA GLN A 26 -7.31 10.80 -13.04
C GLN A 26 -6.49 10.65 -14.34
N GLY A 27 -6.66 9.55 -15.07
CA GLY A 27 -6.03 9.30 -16.36
C GLY A 27 -4.62 8.71 -16.29
N TYR A 28 -4.25 8.12 -15.16
CA TYR A 28 -3.01 7.33 -15.07
C TYR A 28 -3.16 5.95 -15.74
N ASN A 29 -2.06 5.44 -16.29
CA ASN A 29 -1.92 4.03 -16.61
C ASN A 29 -1.66 3.31 -15.29
N VAL A 30 -2.68 2.66 -14.73
CA VAL A 30 -2.58 2.01 -13.42
C VAL A 30 -2.12 0.57 -13.56
N ILE A 31 -1.17 0.17 -12.71
CA ILE A 31 -0.69 -1.21 -12.55
C ILE A 31 -0.89 -1.61 -11.09
N GLY A 32 -1.59 -2.71 -10.86
CA GLY A 32 -1.72 -3.32 -9.54
C GLY A 32 -0.48 -4.12 -9.17
N LEU A 33 0.03 -3.97 -7.96
CA LEU A 33 1.15 -4.75 -7.45
C LEU A 33 0.80 -5.35 -6.08
N PHE A 34 0.72 -6.69 -6.04
CA PHE A 34 0.48 -7.45 -4.82
C PHE A 34 1.81 -7.80 -4.15
N MET A 35 1.89 -7.60 -2.83
CA MET A 35 3.06 -7.98 -2.02
C MET A 35 2.76 -9.23 -1.21
N LEU A 36 3.49 -10.31 -1.46
CA LEU A 36 3.54 -11.46 -0.59
C LEU A 36 4.61 -11.22 0.49
N ASN A 37 4.18 -10.90 1.72
CA ASN A 37 5.07 -10.60 2.84
C ASN A 37 5.21 -11.76 3.83
N TRP A 38 4.36 -12.77 3.72
CA TRP A 38 4.32 -13.90 4.64
C TRP A 38 3.83 -15.15 3.92
N GLU A 39 4.55 -16.24 4.13
CA GLU A 39 4.18 -17.57 3.65
C GLU A 39 3.95 -18.45 4.88
N GLU A 40 2.69 -18.64 5.26
CA GLU A 40 2.32 -19.55 6.34
C GLU A 40 1.31 -20.58 5.82
N GLU A 41 1.62 -21.83 6.00
CA GLU A 41 0.62 -22.87 5.83
C GLU A 41 -0.31 -22.80 7.06
N GLY A 42 -1.53 -22.31 6.86
CA GLY A 42 -2.56 -22.33 7.90
C GLY A 42 -2.85 -23.77 8.35
N GLU A 43 -3.38 -23.96 9.55
CA GLU A 43 -3.73 -25.28 10.12
C GLU A 43 -4.61 -26.15 9.19
N ASN A 44 -5.25 -25.55 8.18
CA ASN A 44 -6.07 -26.21 7.16
C ASN A 44 -5.46 -26.19 5.75
N GLY A 45 -4.18 -25.87 5.59
CA GLY A 45 -3.50 -25.83 4.28
C GLY A 45 -3.93 -24.67 3.35
N ALA A 46 -4.76 -23.75 3.81
CA ALA A 46 -5.14 -22.57 3.06
C ALA A 46 -4.29 -21.36 3.50
N CYS A 47 -3.46 -20.85 2.59
CA CYS A 47 -2.71 -19.63 2.82
C CYS A 47 -3.65 -18.41 2.64
N THR A 48 -3.75 -17.55 3.65
CA THR A 48 -4.55 -16.30 3.54
C THR A 48 -4.09 -15.44 2.37
N ALA A 49 -2.81 -15.50 2.01
CA ALA A 49 -2.25 -14.77 0.87
C ALA A 49 -2.84 -15.22 -0.48
N GLU A 50 -3.28 -16.47 -0.62
CA GLU A 50 -3.95 -16.94 -1.85
C GLU A 50 -5.32 -16.28 -2.02
N GLN A 51 -6.07 -16.16 -0.91
CA GLN A 51 -7.36 -15.48 -0.93
C GLN A 51 -7.19 -13.98 -1.22
N ASP A 52 -6.25 -13.33 -0.56
CA ASP A 52 -5.95 -11.90 -0.79
C ASP A 52 -5.53 -11.67 -2.25
N PHE A 53 -4.73 -12.57 -2.82
CA PHE A 53 -4.34 -12.49 -4.21
C PHE A 53 -5.52 -12.70 -5.18
N ALA A 54 -6.42 -13.63 -4.87
CA ALA A 54 -7.65 -13.82 -5.66
C ALA A 54 -8.55 -12.57 -5.63
N ASP A 55 -8.61 -11.88 -4.47
CA ASP A 55 -9.32 -10.60 -4.35
C ASP A 55 -8.65 -9.50 -5.20
N VAL A 56 -7.32 -9.43 -5.20
CA VAL A 56 -6.58 -8.52 -6.10
C VAL A 56 -6.90 -8.80 -7.56
N GLN A 57 -6.94 -10.06 -7.96
CA GLN A 57 -7.27 -10.43 -9.35
C GLN A 57 -8.68 -9.97 -9.74
N ARG A 58 -9.67 -10.15 -8.84
CA ARG A 58 -11.05 -9.68 -9.07
C ARG A 58 -11.12 -8.16 -9.21
N VAL A 59 -10.44 -7.43 -8.33
CA VAL A 59 -10.36 -5.97 -8.40
C VAL A 59 -9.72 -5.52 -9.70
N CYS A 60 -8.59 -6.11 -10.08
CA CYS A 60 -7.90 -5.74 -11.32
C CYS A 60 -8.72 -6.04 -12.57
N ALA A 61 -9.46 -7.15 -12.58
CA ALA A 61 -10.39 -7.48 -13.65
C ALA A 61 -11.56 -6.47 -13.74
N ALA A 62 -12.15 -6.10 -12.58
CA ALA A 62 -13.22 -5.10 -12.53
C ALA A 62 -12.74 -3.69 -12.98
N LEU A 63 -11.51 -3.34 -12.64
CA LEU A 63 -10.91 -2.08 -13.04
C LEU A 63 -10.27 -2.10 -14.43
N ASP A 64 -10.17 -3.25 -15.08
CA ASP A 64 -9.46 -3.42 -16.35
C ASP A 64 -8.04 -2.81 -16.28
N ILE A 65 -7.24 -3.32 -15.32
CA ILE A 65 -5.85 -2.93 -15.11
C ILE A 65 -4.95 -4.17 -15.02
N PRO A 66 -3.71 -4.11 -15.55
CA PRO A 66 -2.72 -5.17 -15.36
C PRO A 66 -2.31 -5.27 -13.90
N TYR A 67 -1.90 -6.46 -13.48
CA TYR A 67 -1.39 -6.70 -12.13
C TYR A 67 -0.19 -7.66 -12.14
N TYR A 68 0.64 -7.52 -11.12
CA TYR A 68 1.79 -8.38 -10.85
C TYR A 68 1.84 -8.72 -9.35
N SER A 69 2.60 -9.75 -9.02
CA SER A 69 2.91 -10.09 -7.63
C SER A 69 4.41 -10.11 -7.40
N VAL A 70 4.82 -9.76 -6.21
CA VAL A 70 6.23 -9.81 -5.79
C VAL A 70 6.32 -10.41 -4.39
N ASN A 71 7.31 -11.28 -4.19
CA ASN A 71 7.54 -11.95 -2.92
C ASN A 71 8.62 -11.22 -2.13
N PHE A 72 8.23 -10.67 -0.98
CA PHE A 72 9.10 -10.03 0.00
C PHE A 72 9.14 -10.79 1.33
N ALA A 73 8.68 -12.04 1.40
CA ALA A 73 8.60 -12.81 2.64
C ALA A 73 9.95 -12.88 3.38
N LYS A 74 11.05 -13.10 2.64
CA LYS A 74 12.38 -13.10 3.23
C LYS A 74 12.77 -11.74 3.79
N GLN A 75 12.58 -10.66 3.03
CA GLN A 75 12.91 -9.30 3.48
C GLN A 75 12.05 -8.88 4.66
N TYR A 76 10.77 -9.26 4.66
CA TYR A 76 9.86 -9.01 5.78
C TYR A 76 10.32 -9.74 7.03
N TYR A 77 10.66 -11.03 6.91
CA TYR A 77 11.17 -11.81 8.04
C TYR A 77 12.42 -11.16 8.63
N ASP A 78 13.44 -10.90 7.81
CA ASP A 78 14.75 -10.41 8.25
C ASP A 78 14.68 -8.98 8.84
N ARG A 79 13.83 -8.08 8.29
CA ARG A 79 13.82 -6.66 8.63
C ARG A 79 12.70 -6.23 9.57
N VAL A 80 11.61 -6.99 9.62
CA VAL A 80 10.41 -6.65 10.40
C VAL A 80 10.17 -7.68 11.49
N PHE A 81 10.01 -8.95 11.13
CA PHE A 81 9.54 -9.97 12.05
C PHE A 81 10.61 -10.37 13.07
N GLU A 82 11.87 -10.51 12.66
CA GLU A 82 12.98 -10.83 13.57
C GLU A 82 13.19 -9.71 14.62
N TYR A 83 13.07 -8.44 14.20
CA TYR A 83 13.06 -7.31 15.12
C TYR A 83 11.88 -7.38 16.09
N PHE A 84 10.67 -7.65 15.57
CA PHE A 84 9.48 -7.82 16.40
C PHE A 84 9.69 -8.86 17.48
N LEU A 85 10.15 -10.06 17.12
CA LEU A 85 10.41 -11.14 18.07
C LEU A 85 11.45 -10.74 19.14
N ARG A 86 12.52 -10.08 18.76
CA ARG A 86 13.56 -9.62 19.68
C ARG A 86 13.02 -8.64 20.72
N GLU A 87 12.25 -7.64 20.27
CA GLU A 87 11.65 -6.64 21.14
C GLU A 87 10.59 -7.25 22.07
N TYR A 88 9.76 -8.14 21.53
CA TYR A 88 8.75 -8.85 22.30
C TYR A 88 9.38 -9.71 23.40
N LYS A 89 10.43 -10.47 23.08
CA LYS A 89 11.20 -11.25 24.07
C LYS A 89 11.84 -10.39 25.16
N ALA A 90 12.14 -9.12 24.85
CA ALA A 90 12.66 -8.15 25.81
C ALA A 90 11.56 -7.44 26.63
N GLY A 91 10.29 -7.87 26.53
CA GLY A 91 9.15 -7.31 27.25
C GLY A 91 8.66 -5.96 26.69
N ARG A 92 9.02 -5.60 25.46
CA ARG A 92 8.54 -4.40 24.77
C ARG A 92 7.46 -4.76 23.77
N THR A 93 6.60 -3.80 23.43
CA THR A 93 5.55 -3.97 22.42
C THR A 93 5.91 -3.20 21.14
N PRO A 94 6.62 -3.81 20.19
CA PRO A 94 6.96 -3.16 18.94
C PRO A 94 5.73 -3.06 18.03
N ASN A 95 5.78 -2.10 17.09
CA ASN A 95 4.75 -1.96 16.06
C ASN A 95 5.30 -2.46 14.71
N PRO A 96 4.93 -3.66 14.25
CA PRO A 96 5.43 -4.21 13.00
C PRO A 96 4.93 -3.44 11.77
N ASP A 97 3.77 -2.77 11.83
CA ASP A 97 3.23 -2.00 10.70
C ASP A 97 4.10 -0.78 10.37
N VAL A 98 4.60 -0.10 11.41
CA VAL A 98 5.55 1.02 11.23
C VAL A 98 6.81 0.54 10.53
N LEU A 99 7.33 -0.61 10.94
CA LEU A 99 8.52 -1.20 10.32
C LEU A 99 8.23 -1.68 8.90
N CYS A 100 7.09 -2.34 8.67
CA CYS A 100 6.67 -2.78 7.34
C CYS A 100 6.61 -1.60 6.36
N ASN A 101 6.04 -0.47 6.79
CA ASN A 101 5.99 0.72 5.95
C ASN A 101 7.40 1.22 5.60
N ARG A 102 8.31 1.35 6.60
CA ARG A 102 9.67 1.84 6.38
C ARG A 102 10.54 0.87 5.58
N GLU A 103 10.51 -0.42 5.93
CA GLU A 103 11.48 -1.41 5.47
C GLU A 103 11.03 -2.18 4.22
N ILE A 104 9.71 -2.22 3.95
CA ILE A 104 9.16 -3.00 2.84
C ILE A 104 8.42 -2.10 1.86
N LYS A 105 7.32 -1.43 2.28
CA LYS A 105 6.44 -0.68 1.36
C LYS A 105 7.14 0.52 0.72
N PHE A 106 7.82 1.33 1.52
CA PHE A 106 8.56 2.50 1.01
C PHE A 106 10.06 2.24 0.85
N GLY A 107 10.45 0.97 0.76
CA GLY A 107 11.77 0.46 0.40
C GLY A 107 11.68 -0.45 -0.83
N PRO A 108 11.93 -1.76 -0.68
CA PRO A 108 11.97 -2.70 -1.80
C PRO A 108 10.75 -2.69 -2.72
N PHE A 109 9.54 -2.50 -2.17
CA PHE A 109 8.34 -2.38 -3.00
C PHE A 109 8.39 -1.12 -3.88
N LYS A 110 8.75 0.03 -3.30
CA LYS A 110 8.93 1.28 -4.05
C LYS A 110 9.97 1.12 -5.15
N GLU A 111 11.15 0.54 -4.82
CA GLU A 111 12.23 0.29 -5.78
C GLU A 111 11.78 -0.64 -6.92
N TYR A 112 11.01 -1.68 -6.60
CA TYR A 112 10.45 -2.58 -7.60
C TYR A 112 9.45 -1.86 -8.52
N ALA A 113 8.54 -1.07 -7.94
CA ALA A 113 7.59 -0.26 -8.71
C ALA A 113 8.30 0.74 -9.64
N GLU A 114 9.37 1.38 -9.17
CA GLU A 114 10.20 2.26 -10.00
C GLU A 114 10.87 1.51 -11.16
N SER A 115 11.33 0.27 -10.93
CA SER A 115 11.90 -0.56 -11.99
C SER A 115 10.87 -0.97 -13.06
N MET A 116 9.59 -0.96 -12.73
CA MET A 116 8.47 -1.15 -13.67
C MET A 116 8.13 0.13 -14.46
N GLY A 117 8.82 1.22 -14.23
CA GLY A 117 8.58 2.51 -14.89
C GLY A 117 7.51 3.37 -14.20
N ALA A 118 7.27 3.20 -12.90
CA ALA A 118 6.33 4.02 -12.16
C ALA A 118 6.77 5.50 -12.10
N ASP A 119 5.90 6.39 -12.53
CA ASP A 119 5.99 7.84 -12.27
C ASP A 119 5.42 8.18 -10.89
N VAL A 120 4.43 7.38 -10.45
CA VAL A 120 3.74 7.52 -9.15
C VAL A 120 3.61 6.14 -8.50
N ILE A 121 3.84 6.09 -7.20
CA ILE A 121 3.65 4.90 -6.38
C ILE A 121 2.58 5.21 -5.35
N ALA A 122 1.52 4.40 -5.29
CA ALA A 122 0.40 4.69 -4.42
C ALA A 122 0.03 3.51 -3.52
N THR A 123 -0.59 3.84 -2.40
CA THR A 123 -1.15 2.88 -1.45
C THR A 123 -2.49 3.38 -0.93
N GLY A 124 -3.28 2.48 -0.35
CA GLY A 124 -4.58 2.79 0.26
C GLY A 124 -4.48 3.39 1.67
N HIS A 125 -3.39 4.06 2.04
CA HIS A 125 -3.29 4.71 3.35
C HIS A 125 -4.15 5.98 3.43
N TYR A 126 -4.77 6.17 4.59
CA TYR A 126 -5.43 7.42 4.96
C TYR A 126 -4.40 8.40 5.54
N CYS A 127 -3.74 9.09 4.67
CA CYS A 127 -2.83 10.20 4.97
C CYS A 127 -2.69 11.08 3.73
N GLY A 128 -2.23 12.31 3.90
CA GLY A 128 -1.89 13.20 2.81
C GLY A 128 -0.38 13.30 2.62
N ILE A 129 0.00 13.87 1.48
CA ILE A 129 1.39 14.21 1.19
C ILE A 129 1.45 15.54 0.44
N SER A 130 2.43 16.35 0.79
CA SER A 130 2.76 17.58 0.08
C SER A 130 4.11 17.43 -0.60
N HIS A 131 4.18 17.82 -1.87
CA HIS A 131 5.41 17.91 -2.66
C HIS A 131 5.61 19.37 -3.02
N SER A 132 6.47 20.08 -2.28
CA SER A 132 6.71 21.51 -2.49
C SER A 132 8.18 21.86 -2.32
N GLY A 133 8.74 22.60 -3.28
CA GLY A 133 10.13 23.07 -3.20
C GLY A 133 11.18 21.96 -3.09
N GLY A 134 10.91 20.78 -3.65
CA GLY A 134 11.78 19.60 -3.53
C GLY A 134 11.72 18.92 -2.17
N ARG A 135 10.79 19.33 -1.29
CA ARG A 135 10.53 18.71 0.00
C ARG A 135 9.25 17.87 -0.05
N HIS A 136 9.20 16.83 0.76
CA HIS A 136 8.07 15.91 0.87
C HIS A 136 7.63 15.81 2.33
N ALA A 137 6.39 16.23 2.62
CA ALA A 137 5.85 16.22 3.97
C ALA A 137 4.56 15.40 4.06
N LEU A 138 4.48 14.54 5.08
CA LEU A 138 3.24 13.85 5.41
C LEU A 138 2.23 14.83 6.00
N LEU A 139 0.98 14.70 5.58
CA LEU A 139 -0.16 15.45 6.07
C LEU A 139 -1.18 14.49 6.69
N LYS A 140 -1.92 14.97 7.66
CA LYS A 140 -3.03 14.20 8.22
C LYS A 140 -4.12 13.97 7.17
N ALA A 141 -4.82 12.85 7.28
CA ALA A 141 -5.99 12.59 6.47
C ALA A 141 -7.17 13.50 6.85
N LYS A 142 -8.11 13.68 5.91
CA LYS A 142 -9.41 14.30 6.17
C LYS A 142 -10.19 13.54 7.25
N ASP A 143 -10.17 12.20 7.20
CA ASP A 143 -10.80 11.35 8.20
C ASP A 143 -9.91 11.19 9.43
N ALA A 144 -10.16 12.00 10.45
CA ALA A 144 -9.43 11.95 11.71
C ALA A 144 -9.60 10.60 12.45
N GLY A 145 -10.69 9.87 12.21
CA GLY A 145 -10.94 8.55 12.81
C GLY A 145 -10.19 7.42 12.11
N LYS A 146 -9.62 7.69 10.92
CA LYS A 146 -8.86 6.72 10.11
C LYS A 146 -7.46 7.17 9.77
N ASP A 147 -7.03 8.35 10.24
CA ASP A 147 -5.69 8.87 9.99
C ASP A 147 -4.61 7.82 10.32
N GLN A 148 -3.74 7.55 9.34
CA GLN A 148 -2.68 6.56 9.41
C GLN A 148 -1.28 7.18 9.37
N THR A 149 -1.15 8.49 9.50
CA THR A 149 0.16 9.17 9.50
C THR A 149 1.10 8.65 10.58
N TYR A 150 0.57 8.21 11.72
CA TYR A 150 1.37 7.64 12.80
C TYR A 150 2.05 6.31 12.44
N PHE A 151 1.52 5.54 11.49
CA PHE A 151 2.19 4.34 10.97
C PHE A 151 3.34 4.67 10.01
N LEU A 152 3.43 5.91 9.54
CA LEU A 152 4.44 6.40 8.61
C LEU A 152 5.52 7.26 9.28
N ASN A 153 5.50 7.36 10.63
CA ASN A 153 6.38 8.25 11.39
C ASN A 153 7.88 7.93 11.26
N GLN A 154 8.24 6.74 10.78
CA GLN A 154 9.62 6.32 10.55
C GLN A 154 10.00 6.28 9.05
N VAL A 155 9.08 6.61 8.17
CA VAL A 155 9.37 6.72 6.74
C VAL A 155 10.18 7.99 6.50
N ARG A 156 11.30 7.87 5.80
CA ARG A 156 12.20 8.99 5.51
C ARG A 156 11.63 9.83 4.37
N GLU A 157 11.96 11.12 4.35
CA GLU A 157 11.53 12.03 3.30
C GLU A 157 11.88 11.52 1.88
N SER A 158 13.07 10.97 1.68
CA SER A 158 13.50 10.40 0.40
C SER A 158 12.67 9.18 -0.06
N GLN A 159 12.07 8.46 0.88
CA GLN A 159 11.16 7.35 0.57
C GLN A 159 9.78 7.82 0.11
N LEU A 160 9.43 9.08 0.36
CA LEU A 160 8.16 9.69 -0.03
C LEU A 160 8.19 10.32 -1.43
N GLU A 161 9.34 10.37 -2.06
CA GLU A 161 9.46 10.82 -3.45
C GLU A 161 8.60 9.93 -4.35
N LYS A 162 7.84 10.54 -5.28
CA LYS A 162 6.89 9.88 -6.18
C LYS A 162 5.73 9.15 -5.49
N VAL A 163 5.58 9.26 -4.17
CA VAL A 163 4.48 8.62 -3.44
C VAL A 163 3.22 9.47 -3.52
N ALA A 164 2.07 8.82 -3.66
CA ALA A 164 0.76 9.42 -3.58
C ALA A 164 -0.16 8.61 -2.65
N PHE A 165 -1.04 9.33 -1.97
CA PHE A 165 -2.07 8.75 -1.11
C PHE A 165 -3.46 9.22 -1.59
N PRO A 166 -4.09 8.48 -2.52
CA PRO A 166 -5.33 8.92 -3.17
C PRO A 166 -6.52 9.10 -2.23
N LEU A 167 -6.47 8.50 -1.03
CA LEU A 167 -7.54 8.56 -0.05
C LEU A 167 -7.43 9.74 0.94
N ALA A 168 -6.45 10.62 0.78
CA ALA A 168 -6.16 11.71 1.71
C ALA A 168 -7.37 12.57 2.06
N ASP A 169 -8.18 12.91 1.06
CA ASP A 169 -9.33 13.81 1.15
C ASP A 169 -10.68 13.10 1.26
N LEU A 170 -10.67 11.80 1.56
CA LEU A 170 -11.87 10.97 1.69
C LEU A 170 -12.02 10.41 3.11
N THR A 171 -13.27 10.32 3.56
CA THR A 171 -13.61 9.55 4.75
C THR A 171 -13.79 8.06 4.40
N LYS A 172 -13.69 7.20 5.41
CA LYS A 172 -13.95 5.76 5.22
C LYS A 172 -15.36 5.46 4.68
N ALA A 173 -16.34 6.29 5.05
CA ALA A 173 -17.71 6.17 4.55
C ALA A 173 -17.77 6.50 3.04
N GLU A 174 -17.11 7.58 2.60
CA GLU A 174 -17.01 7.95 1.19
C GLU A 174 -16.29 6.87 0.38
N VAL A 175 -15.20 6.30 0.91
CA VAL A 175 -14.46 5.21 0.26
C VAL A 175 -15.32 3.95 0.09
N ARG A 176 -16.12 3.58 1.09
CA ARG A 176 -17.05 2.46 0.98
C ARG A 176 -18.15 2.70 -0.04
N ALA A 177 -18.71 3.91 -0.07
CA ALA A 177 -19.73 4.27 -1.06
C ALA A 177 -19.19 4.19 -2.50
N ILE A 178 -17.97 4.67 -2.73
CA ILE A 178 -17.29 4.55 -4.02
C ILE A 178 -17.07 3.07 -4.37
N ALA A 179 -16.60 2.26 -3.44
CA ALA A 179 -16.40 0.84 -3.69
C ALA A 179 -17.70 0.13 -4.08
N GLU A 180 -18.79 0.42 -3.37
CA GLU A 180 -20.13 -0.14 -3.67
C GLU A 180 -20.62 0.28 -5.05
N GLU A 181 -20.47 1.57 -5.41
CA GLU A 181 -20.86 2.10 -6.74
C GLU A 181 -20.13 1.39 -7.89
N TYR A 182 -18.86 1.04 -7.70
CA TYR A 182 -18.02 0.42 -8.73
C TYR A 182 -17.88 -1.10 -8.59
N GLY A 183 -18.56 -1.72 -7.63
CA GLY A 183 -18.56 -3.17 -7.43
C GLY A 183 -17.21 -3.74 -6.97
N LEU A 184 -16.47 -2.98 -6.15
CA LEU A 184 -15.15 -3.32 -5.61
C LEU A 184 -15.22 -3.93 -4.20
#